data_852922feb81197c1ce75b623e6ae877d
#
_entry.id   852922feb81197c1ce75b623e6ae877d
#
_cell.length_a   1.000
_cell.length_b   1.000
_cell.length_c   1.000
_cell.angle_alpha   90.00
_cell.angle_beta   90.00
_cell.angle_gamma   90.00
#
_symmetry.space_group_name_H-M   'P 1'
#
loop_
_entity.id
_entity.type
_entity.pdbx_description
1 polymer ?
#
loop_
_entity_poly.entity_id
_entity_poly.type
_entity_poly.pdbx_seq_one_letter_code
_entity_poly.pdbx_strand_id
1 'polypeptide(L)'
;MWQEIGHEYDEVRDCMLGWDITDYGMGDFDKFGFSLITIRNGNRAMADKYPKVYAEKLLYLKEFQYAPNHFHWFKTEDIINRGGGNVLIKVYNSLPNEEIDYESDVTVHTDGRTYTVPAGTQIRLTPGESIHIQQFMYHDFSVEEGTGPVLLGEVSQCNDDNTDNRFNPPVGRFPTIEEDEPPYRLLCNEYPAAK
;
A
#
# COMPACT_ATOMS: atom_id res chain seq x y z
N MET A 1 1.07 10.49 25.78
CA MET A 1 -0.23 9.88 25.38
C MET A 1 -0.06 8.37 25.16
N TRP A 2 0.66 7.88 24.13
CA TRP A 2 0.86 6.43 23.92
C TRP A 2 1.54 5.69 25.08
N GLN A 3 2.42 6.34 25.82
CA GLN A 3 3.09 5.76 26.99
C GLN A 3 2.15 5.46 28.17
N GLU A 4 0.94 6.00 28.15
CA GLU A 4 -0.07 5.85 29.20
C GLU A 4 -1.22 4.90 28.81
N ILE A 5 -1.19 4.39 27.55
CA ILE A 5 -2.23 3.54 27.01
C ILE A 5 -1.95 2.09 27.42
N GLY A 6 -2.94 1.47 28.04
CA GLY A 6 -2.87 0.12 28.55
C GLY A 6 -3.13 -0.96 27.50
N HIS A 7 -3.27 -2.20 27.98
CA HIS A 7 -3.47 -3.40 27.15
C HIS A 7 -4.79 -3.45 26.38
N GLU A 8 -5.77 -2.61 26.72
CA GLU A 8 -7.04 -2.49 25.99
C GLU A 8 -6.86 -1.99 24.54
N TYR A 9 -5.69 -1.43 24.21
CA TYR A 9 -5.31 -0.97 22.86
C TYR A 9 -4.25 -1.87 22.19
N ASP A 10 -4.03 -3.07 22.68
CA ASP A 10 -3.04 -3.99 22.09
C ASP A 10 -3.30 -4.25 20.61
N GLU A 11 -4.57 -4.40 20.19
CA GLU A 11 -4.90 -4.59 18.76
C GLU A 11 -4.37 -3.45 17.88
N VAL A 12 -4.41 -2.22 18.35
CA VAL A 12 -3.90 -1.05 17.61
C VAL A 12 -2.40 -1.19 17.35
N ARG A 13 -1.65 -1.65 18.35
CA ARG A 13 -0.20 -1.89 18.23
C ARG A 13 0.12 -3.12 17.42
N ASP A 14 -0.45 -4.25 17.83
CA ASP A 14 -0.11 -5.57 17.29
C ASP A 14 -0.55 -5.74 15.82
N CYS A 15 -1.61 -5.04 15.40
CA CYS A 15 -2.11 -5.03 14.04
C CYS A 15 -1.70 -3.78 13.24
N MET A 16 -0.84 -2.91 13.81
CA MET A 16 -0.32 -1.69 13.17
C MET A 16 -1.44 -0.79 12.61
N LEU A 17 -2.49 -0.54 13.44
CA LEU A 17 -3.58 0.35 13.06
C LEU A 17 -3.16 1.81 13.25
N GLY A 18 -3.55 2.67 12.32
CA GLY A 18 -3.25 4.09 12.37
C GLY A 18 -2.61 4.59 11.09
N TRP A 19 -2.03 5.78 11.16
CA TRP A 19 -1.45 6.41 9.99
C TRP A 19 0.00 6.04 9.78
N ASP A 20 0.41 6.14 8.53
CA ASP A 20 1.76 5.89 8.07
C ASP A 20 2.10 6.79 6.89
N ILE A 21 3.40 6.92 6.62
CA ILE A 21 3.96 7.72 5.53
C ILE A 21 5.25 7.06 5.05
N THR A 22 5.55 7.18 3.77
CA THR A 22 6.82 6.74 3.19
C THR A 22 7.16 7.57 1.98
N ASP A 23 8.44 7.81 1.74
CA ASP A 23 8.98 8.31 0.47
C ASP A 23 9.84 7.25 -0.24
N TYR A 24 9.74 5.99 0.22
CA TYR A 24 10.49 4.86 -0.29
C TYR A 24 12.02 5.02 -0.24
N GLY A 25 12.52 5.88 0.65
CA GLY A 25 13.94 6.17 0.79
C GLY A 25 14.50 7.13 -0.26
N MET A 26 13.64 7.79 -1.04
CA MET A 26 14.05 8.67 -2.13
C MET A 26 14.39 10.09 -1.67
N GLY A 27 13.95 10.51 -0.48
CA GLY A 27 14.21 11.87 0.04
C GLY A 27 13.40 12.97 -0.67
N ASP A 28 12.37 12.61 -1.42
CA ASP A 28 11.52 13.55 -2.17
C ASP A 28 10.05 13.12 -2.09
N PHE A 29 9.44 13.40 -0.94
CA PHE A 29 8.05 13.02 -0.67
C PHE A 29 7.03 13.67 -1.62
N ASP A 30 7.37 14.78 -2.26
CA ASP A 30 6.45 15.41 -3.21
C ASP A 30 6.36 14.66 -4.55
N LYS A 31 7.33 13.78 -4.84
CA LYS A 31 7.34 12.92 -6.04
C LYS A 31 7.17 11.44 -5.74
N PHE A 32 7.68 10.99 -4.60
CA PHE A 32 7.67 9.57 -4.24
C PHE A 32 6.94 9.39 -2.92
N GLY A 33 6.09 8.37 -2.88
CA GLY A 33 5.42 8.02 -1.65
C GLY A 33 3.97 8.47 -1.57
N PHE A 34 3.39 8.22 -0.41
CA PHE A 34 2.02 8.60 -0.06
C PHE A 34 1.84 8.58 1.46
N SER A 35 0.72 9.11 1.91
CA SER A 35 0.24 8.93 3.28
C SER A 35 -0.88 7.91 3.30
N LEU A 36 -0.94 7.11 4.36
CA LEU A 36 -2.01 6.13 4.51
C LEU A 36 -2.54 6.07 5.94
N ILE A 37 -3.74 5.51 6.10
CA ILE A 37 -4.32 5.15 7.38
C ILE A 37 -4.80 3.71 7.30
N THR A 38 -4.23 2.82 8.11
CA THR A 38 -4.75 1.47 8.32
C THR A 38 -5.91 1.55 9.30
N ILE A 39 -7.14 1.38 8.79
CA ILE A 39 -8.37 1.47 9.58
C ILE A 39 -8.61 0.18 10.36
N ARG A 40 -8.37 -0.94 9.72
CA ARG A 40 -8.46 -2.29 10.30
C ARG A 40 -7.47 -3.23 9.63
N ASN A 41 -7.00 -4.19 10.42
CA ASN A 41 -6.10 -5.24 9.96
C ASN A 41 -6.20 -6.44 10.92
N GLY A 42 -5.81 -7.62 10.45
CA GLY A 42 -5.49 -8.75 11.29
C GLY A 42 -3.99 -8.84 11.57
N ASN A 43 -3.59 -9.95 12.18
CA ASN A 43 -2.17 -10.27 12.33
C ASN A 43 -1.96 -11.77 12.11
N ARG A 44 -1.33 -12.13 10.99
CA ARG A 44 -1.12 -13.53 10.61
C ARG A 44 -0.25 -14.31 11.62
N ALA A 45 0.76 -13.64 12.17
CA ALA A 45 1.63 -14.25 13.18
C ALA A 45 0.94 -14.45 14.54
N MET A 46 -0.15 -13.72 14.78
CA MET A 46 -0.93 -13.76 16.02
C MET A 46 -2.42 -14.06 15.72
N ALA A 47 -2.69 -14.93 14.75
CA ALA A 47 -4.05 -15.23 14.27
C ALA A 47 -4.99 -15.75 15.35
N ASP A 48 -4.49 -16.46 16.36
CA ASP A 48 -5.27 -16.92 17.52
C ASP A 48 -5.79 -15.74 18.36
N LYS A 49 -5.03 -14.65 18.47
CA LYS A 49 -5.40 -13.45 19.21
C LYS A 49 -6.19 -12.46 18.32
N TYR A 50 -5.82 -12.35 17.03
CA TYR A 50 -6.41 -11.42 16.07
C TYR A 50 -6.87 -12.17 14.81
N PRO A 51 -8.04 -12.85 14.86
CA PRO A 51 -8.48 -13.78 13.80
C PRO A 51 -9.01 -13.09 12.54
N LYS A 52 -8.98 -11.77 12.47
CA LYS A 52 -9.40 -11.01 11.29
C LYS A 52 -8.49 -11.34 10.12
N VAL A 53 -9.06 -11.77 8.98
CA VAL A 53 -8.33 -12.23 7.79
C VAL A 53 -8.19 -11.15 6.70
N TYR A 54 -8.65 -9.96 6.96
CA TYR A 54 -8.69 -8.84 6.01
C TYR A 54 -8.14 -7.56 6.62
N ALA A 55 -7.78 -6.62 5.73
CA ALA A 55 -7.38 -5.26 6.07
C ALA A 55 -8.17 -4.24 5.25
N GLU A 56 -8.26 -3.02 5.77
CA GLU A 56 -8.77 -1.85 5.07
C GLU A 56 -7.85 -0.67 5.36
N LYS A 57 -7.40 -0.01 4.28
CA LYS A 57 -6.60 1.20 4.34
C LYS A 57 -7.21 2.30 3.50
N LEU A 58 -6.94 3.53 3.87
CA LEU A 58 -7.10 4.71 3.01
C LEU A 58 -5.71 5.21 2.64
N LEU A 59 -5.49 5.46 1.36
CA LEU A 59 -4.24 5.98 0.82
C LEU A 59 -4.50 7.34 0.19
N TYR A 60 -3.70 8.32 0.53
CA TYR A 60 -3.78 9.65 -0.03
C TYR A 60 -2.50 9.95 -0.82
N LEU A 61 -2.66 10.22 -2.12
CA LEU A 61 -1.58 10.61 -3.02
C LEU A 61 -1.87 12.02 -3.53
N LYS A 62 -0.86 12.88 -3.43
CA LYS A 62 -0.86 14.16 -4.15
C LYS A 62 -0.62 13.92 -5.63
N GLU A 63 -1.03 14.88 -6.45
CA GLU A 63 -0.59 14.92 -7.84
C GLU A 63 0.94 14.86 -7.93
N PHE A 64 1.48 14.12 -8.90
CA PHE A 64 2.90 13.81 -9.09
C PHE A 64 3.52 12.79 -8.13
N GLN A 65 2.83 12.37 -7.08
CA GLN A 65 3.33 11.29 -6.24
C GLN A 65 3.22 9.93 -6.95
N TYR A 66 4.24 9.10 -6.70
CA TYR A 66 4.39 7.78 -7.30
C TYR A 66 4.72 6.76 -6.22
N ALA A 67 4.00 5.64 -6.25
CA ALA A 67 4.31 4.46 -5.45
C ALA A 67 5.00 3.43 -6.33
N PRO A 68 6.25 3.01 -6.02
CA PRO A 68 7.07 2.16 -6.86
C PRO A 68 6.47 0.78 -7.13
N ASN A 69 6.88 0.21 -8.26
CA ASN A 69 6.44 -1.09 -8.73
C ASN A 69 6.78 -2.19 -7.71
N HIS A 70 5.77 -2.94 -7.30
CA HIS A 70 5.89 -4.04 -6.35
C HIS A 70 4.80 -5.08 -6.56
N PHE A 71 4.98 -6.27 -5.96
CA PHE A 71 3.94 -7.26 -5.81
C PHE A 71 3.89 -7.79 -4.36
N HIS A 72 2.85 -8.54 -4.04
CA HIS A 72 2.67 -9.23 -2.76
C HIS A 72 2.75 -10.74 -2.94
N TRP A 73 3.47 -11.43 -2.03
CA TRP A 73 3.54 -12.89 -2.04
C TRP A 73 2.26 -13.54 -1.50
N PHE A 74 1.62 -12.90 -0.50
CA PHE A 74 0.57 -13.51 0.30
C PHE A 74 -0.80 -12.83 0.12
N LYS A 75 -0.85 -11.51 0.09
CA LYS A 75 -2.14 -10.83 -0.02
C LYS A 75 -2.57 -10.62 -1.46
N THR A 76 -3.88 -10.67 -1.67
CA THR A 76 -4.55 -9.99 -2.78
C THR A 76 -5.21 -8.74 -2.25
N GLU A 77 -5.42 -7.75 -3.11
CA GLU A 77 -6.03 -6.48 -2.72
C GLU A 77 -6.92 -5.92 -3.83
N ASP A 78 -7.95 -5.18 -3.41
CA ASP A 78 -8.72 -4.32 -4.29
C ASP A 78 -8.31 -2.87 -4.03
N ILE A 79 -7.90 -2.18 -5.09
CA ILE A 79 -7.66 -0.73 -5.08
C ILE A 79 -8.87 -0.03 -5.68
N ILE A 80 -9.47 0.84 -4.89
CA ILE A 80 -10.71 1.53 -5.20
C ILE A 80 -10.44 3.03 -5.21
N ASN A 81 -10.70 3.72 -6.31
CA ASN A 81 -10.67 5.18 -6.31
C ASN A 81 -11.88 5.70 -5.55
N ARG A 82 -11.68 6.21 -4.33
CA ARG A 82 -12.73 6.73 -3.45
C ARG A 82 -13.11 8.18 -3.78
N GLY A 83 -12.28 8.89 -4.52
CA GLY A 83 -12.58 10.26 -4.94
C GLY A 83 -11.33 11.13 -5.15
N GLY A 84 -11.57 12.32 -5.63
CA GLY A 84 -10.53 13.26 -6.05
C GLY A 84 -10.16 13.08 -7.51
N GLY A 85 -8.86 13.06 -7.80
CA GLY A 85 -8.34 12.86 -9.14
C GLY A 85 -8.48 11.43 -9.66
N ASN A 86 -7.78 11.13 -10.73
CA ASN A 86 -7.72 9.79 -11.32
C ASN A 86 -6.40 9.13 -10.96
N VAL A 87 -6.44 7.84 -10.66
CA VAL A 87 -5.24 7.03 -10.45
C VAL A 87 -4.92 6.22 -11.69
N LEU A 88 -3.64 6.12 -12.00
CA LEU A 88 -3.08 5.28 -13.06
C LEU A 88 -2.31 4.15 -12.39
N ILE A 89 -2.68 2.91 -12.70
CA ILE A 89 -2.07 1.70 -12.15
C ILE A 89 -1.45 0.93 -13.30
N LYS A 90 -0.12 0.82 -13.30
CA LYS A 90 0.59 0.04 -14.31
C LYS A 90 0.74 -1.39 -13.82
N VAL A 91 0.48 -2.36 -14.68
CA VAL A 91 0.44 -3.78 -14.31
C VAL A 91 1.37 -4.63 -15.13
N TYR A 92 1.98 -5.65 -14.47
CA TYR A 92 2.78 -6.69 -15.10
C TYR A 92 2.58 -8.02 -14.36
N ASN A 93 2.84 -9.14 -15.03
CA ASN A 93 3.06 -10.41 -14.35
C ASN A 93 4.46 -10.45 -13.73
N SER A 94 4.71 -11.37 -12.82
CA SER A 94 6.05 -11.73 -12.38
C SER A 94 6.53 -13.02 -13.06
N LEU A 95 7.83 -13.11 -13.30
CA LEU A 95 8.50 -14.35 -13.70
C LEU A 95 8.70 -15.27 -12.48
N PRO A 96 9.01 -16.57 -12.67
CA PRO A 96 9.29 -17.49 -11.56
C PRO A 96 10.47 -17.10 -10.66
N ASN A 97 11.38 -16.28 -11.17
CA ASN A 97 12.51 -15.69 -10.42
C ASN A 97 12.17 -14.35 -9.74
N GLU A 98 10.87 -14.01 -9.71
CA GLU A 98 10.34 -12.78 -9.11
C GLU A 98 10.74 -11.47 -9.82
N GLU A 99 11.27 -11.53 -11.02
CA GLU A 99 11.49 -10.36 -11.87
C GLU A 99 10.21 -10.01 -12.65
N ILE A 100 10.14 -8.77 -13.18
CA ILE A 100 9.01 -8.31 -13.98
C ILE A 100 8.99 -9.05 -15.32
N ASP A 101 7.82 -9.59 -15.69
CA ASP A 101 7.57 -10.11 -17.03
C ASP A 101 7.11 -8.96 -17.93
N TYR A 102 7.95 -8.57 -18.86
CA TYR A 102 7.68 -7.51 -19.84
C TYR A 102 7.02 -8.02 -21.12
N GLU A 103 6.81 -9.32 -21.25
CA GLU A 103 6.43 -9.96 -22.53
C GLU A 103 5.00 -10.48 -22.53
N SER A 104 4.54 -11.10 -21.44
CA SER A 104 3.24 -11.75 -21.43
C SER A 104 2.10 -10.80 -21.09
N ASP A 105 0.96 -11.02 -21.74
CA ASP A 105 -0.27 -10.29 -21.44
C ASP A 105 -0.72 -10.50 -19.98
N VAL A 106 -1.23 -9.45 -19.37
CA VAL A 106 -1.72 -9.44 -18.00
C VAL A 106 -3.25 -9.57 -17.98
N THR A 107 -3.76 -10.49 -17.17
CA THR A 107 -5.21 -10.59 -16.92
C THR A 107 -5.59 -9.59 -15.85
N VAL A 108 -6.52 -8.69 -16.18
CA VAL A 108 -6.98 -7.60 -15.31
C VAL A 108 -8.44 -7.81 -14.92
N HIS A 109 -8.77 -7.53 -13.67
CA HIS A 109 -10.12 -7.56 -13.13
C HIS A 109 -10.52 -6.18 -12.62
N THR A 110 -11.45 -5.50 -13.27
CA THR A 110 -11.96 -4.17 -12.89
C THR A 110 -13.48 -4.19 -12.84
N ASP A 111 -14.07 -3.79 -11.72
CA ASP A 111 -15.52 -3.61 -11.56
C ASP A 111 -16.34 -4.80 -12.08
N GLY A 112 -15.89 -6.04 -11.79
CA GLY A 112 -16.56 -7.28 -12.20
C GLY A 112 -16.31 -7.71 -13.65
N ARG A 113 -15.47 -6.97 -14.41
CA ARG A 113 -15.04 -7.33 -15.77
C ARG A 113 -13.67 -7.99 -15.72
N THR A 114 -13.46 -8.97 -16.59
CA THR A 114 -12.16 -9.63 -16.80
C THR A 114 -11.73 -9.46 -18.24
N TYR A 115 -10.51 -9.01 -18.46
CA TYR A 115 -9.92 -8.81 -19.79
C TYR A 115 -8.40 -8.91 -19.72
N THR A 116 -7.72 -9.02 -20.87
CA THR A 116 -6.25 -9.04 -20.95
C THR A 116 -5.72 -7.77 -21.59
N VAL A 117 -4.55 -7.35 -21.13
CA VAL A 117 -3.83 -6.19 -21.64
C VAL A 117 -2.34 -6.52 -21.80
N PRO A 118 -1.60 -5.89 -22.73
CA PRO A 118 -0.16 -6.03 -22.79
C PRO A 118 0.54 -5.65 -21.48
N ALA A 119 1.69 -6.28 -21.18
CA ALA A 119 2.54 -5.92 -20.07
C ALA A 119 2.84 -4.41 -20.05
N GLY A 120 2.80 -3.79 -18.87
CA GLY A 120 3.05 -2.35 -18.69
C GLY A 120 1.90 -1.44 -19.08
N THR A 121 0.72 -1.99 -19.39
CA THR A 121 -0.48 -1.16 -19.62
C THR A 121 -0.86 -0.41 -18.35
N GLN A 122 -1.16 0.88 -18.50
CA GLN A 122 -1.73 1.70 -17.43
C GLN A 122 -3.25 1.56 -17.43
N ILE A 123 -3.77 1.08 -16.32
CA ILE A 123 -5.22 1.03 -16.04
C ILE A 123 -5.59 2.34 -15.34
N ARG A 124 -6.47 3.10 -15.93
CA ARG A 124 -6.97 4.36 -15.39
C ARG A 124 -8.24 4.10 -14.60
N LEU A 125 -8.25 4.51 -13.34
CA LEU A 125 -9.43 4.44 -12.48
C LEU A 125 -9.92 5.86 -12.16
N THR A 126 -11.14 6.18 -12.57
CA THR A 126 -11.87 7.38 -12.14
C THR A 126 -12.56 7.15 -10.80
N PRO A 127 -13.05 8.20 -10.11
CA PRO A 127 -13.79 8.03 -8.87
C PRO A 127 -14.91 7.00 -8.95
N GLY A 128 -14.88 6.01 -8.06
CA GLY A 128 -15.85 4.90 -7.99
C GLY A 128 -15.37 3.60 -8.67
N GLU A 129 -14.36 3.65 -9.54
CA GLU A 129 -13.82 2.47 -10.21
C GLU A 129 -12.79 1.75 -9.33
N SER A 130 -12.61 0.44 -9.58
CA SER A 130 -11.71 -0.41 -8.82
C SER A 130 -10.96 -1.42 -9.69
N ILE A 131 -9.83 -1.91 -9.18
CA ILE A 131 -9.06 -3.00 -9.75
C ILE A 131 -8.72 -4.01 -8.66
N HIS A 132 -8.79 -5.30 -9.00
CA HIS A 132 -8.30 -6.38 -8.17
C HIS A 132 -6.87 -6.74 -8.55
N ILE A 133 -5.95 -6.65 -7.59
CA ILE A 133 -4.54 -6.99 -7.71
C ILE A 133 -4.33 -8.38 -7.10
N GLN A 134 -3.89 -9.31 -7.93
CA GLN A 134 -3.59 -10.68 -7.52
C GLN A 134 -2.18 -10.78 -6.91
N GLN A 135 -1.95 -11.85 -6.16
CA GLN A 135 -0.59 -12.21 -5.74
C GLN A 135 0.34 -12.28 -6.95
N PHE A 136 1.60 -11.87 -6.76
CA PHE A 136 2.64 -11.86 -7.81
C PHE A 136 2.33 -10.96 -9.02
N MET A 137 1.30 -10.12 -8.97
CA MET A 137 1.04 -9.10 -9.99
C MET A 137 1.79 -7.82 -9.61
N TYR A 138 2.82 -7.48 -10.37
CA TYR A 138 3.50 -6.21 -10.24
C TYR A 138 2.59 -5.04 -10.59
N HIS A 139 2.58 -4.06 -9.73
CA HIS A 139 1.79 -2.85 -9.92
C HIS A 139 2.48 -1.63 -9.30
N ASP A 140 2.23 -0.48 -9.89
CA ASP A 140 2.61 0.83 -9.37
C ASP A 140 1.39 1.76 -9.35
N PHE A 141 1.47 2.85 -8.60
CA PHE A 141 0.45 3.88 -8.58
C PHE A 141 1.02 5.23 -8.94
N SER A 142 0.30 5.97 -9.78
CA SER A 142 0.54 7.38 -10.02
C SER A 142 -0.78 8.13 -10.13
N VAL A 143 -0.74 9.43 -9.92
CA VAL A 143 -1.92 10.29 -10.12
C VAL A 143 -1.85 10.89 -11.51
N GLU A 144 -2.98 10.87 -12.23
CA GLU A 144 -3.08 11.49 -13.56
C GLU A 144 -2.91 13.01 -13.45
N GLU A 145 -1.97 13.57 -14.22
CA GLU A 145 -1.66 14.99 -14.19
C GLU A 145 -2.87 15.85 -14.54
N GLY A 146 -3.06 16.95 -13.81
CA GLY A 146 -4.16 17.90 -14.00
C GLY A 146 -5.48 17.47 -13.38
N THR A 147 -5.53 16.31 -12.66
CA THR A 147 -6.76 15.82 -12.02
C THR A 147 -6.79 16.07 -10.51
N GLY A 148 -5.68 16.54 -9.92
CA GLY A 148 -5.55 16.80 -8.50
C GLY A 148 -5.31 15.55 -7.66
N PRO A 149 -5.22 15.67 -6.32
CA PRO A 149 -4.93 14.55 -5.44
C PRO A 149 -6.03 13.50 -5.45
N VAL A 150 -5.66 12.25 -5.13
CA VAL A 150 -6.58 11.11 -5.09
C VAL A 150 -6.65 10.49 -3.70
N LEU A 151 -7.84 10.08 -3.30
CA LEU A 151 -8.07 9.22 -2.15
C LEU A 151 -8.41 7.81 -2.65
N LEU A 152 -7.57 6.84 -2.30
CA LEU A 152 -7.80 5.43 -2.60
C LEU A 152 -8.25 4.68 -1.34
N GLY A 153 -9.06 3.64 -1.53
CA GLY A 153 -9.29 2.59 -0.55
C GLY A 153 -8.56 1.33 -0.98
N GLU A 154 -7.87 0.70 -0.06
CA GLU A 154 -7.34 -0.65 -0.21
C GLU A 154 -8.16 -1.58 0.68
N VAL A 155 -8.72 -2.63 0.10
CA VAL A 155 -9.32 -3.74 0.83
C VAL A 155 -8.55 -4.98 0.47
N SER A 156 -7.94 -5.62 1.45
CA SER A 156 -7.00 -6.72 1.19
C SER A 156 -7.15 -7.85 2.22
N GLN A 157 -6.46 -8.95 2.00
CA GLN A 157 -6.12 -9.87 3.07
C GLN A 157 -5.25 -9.16 4.12
N CYS A 158 -4.94 -9.82 5.25
CA CYS A 158 -4.10 -9.23 6.30
C CYS A 158 -2.83 -8.63 5.69
N ASN A 159 -2.59 -7.37 6.02
CA ASN A 159 -1.45 -6.61 5.56
C ASN A 159 -0.26 -6.76 6.51
N ASP A 160 0.93 -6.94 5.93
CA ASP A 160 2.22 -6.87 6.62
C ASP A 160 3.23 -6.21 5.68
N ASP A 161 3.34 -4.89 5.78
CA ASP A 161 4.21 -4.09 4.91
C ASP A 161 5.71 -4.41 5.11
N ASN A 162 6.09 -5.10 6.18
CA ASN A 162 7.47 -5.47 6.44
C ASN A 162 7.90 -6.75 5.71
N THR A 163 6.96 -7.67 5.44
CA THR A 163 7.30 -9.01 4.93
C THR A 163 6.57 -9.40 3.65
N ASP A 164 5.63 -8.60 3.16
CA ASP A 164 4.77 -8.95 2.02
C ASP A 164 4.87 -7.97 0.83
N ASN A 165 6.03 -7.29 0.68
CA ASN A 165 6.28 -6.39 -0.44
C ASN A 165 7.57 -6.75 -1.17
N ARG A 166 7.49 -7.08 -2.45
CA ARG A 166 8.62 -7.27 -3.35
C ARG A 166 8.71 -6.09 -4.31
N PHE A 167 9.53 -5.11 -3.95
CA PHE A 167 9.79 -3.95 -4.81
C PHE A 167 10.80 -4.27 -5.92
N ASN A 168 10.57 -3.75 -7.11
CA ASN A 168 11.48 -3.82 -8.23
C ASN A 168 11.61 -2.43 -8.93
N PRO A 169 12.78 -1.75 -8.82
CA PRO A 169 13.95 -2.13 -8.01
C PRO A 169 13.66 -2.09 -6.49
N PRO A 170 14.49 -2.74 -5.66
CA PRO A 170 14.36 -2.66 -4.22
C PRO A 170 14.43 -1.21 -3.73
N VAL A 171 13.58 -0.86 -2.77
CA VAL A 171 13.51 0.48 -2.17
C VAL A 171 13.56 0.39 -0.65
N GLY A 172 13.89 1.49 0.01
CA GLY A 172 13.78 1.66 1.47
C GLY A 172 12.40 2.15 1.88
N ARG A 173 12.27 2.54 3.14
CA ARG A 173 11.10 3.21 3.68
C ARG A 173 11.29 4.71 3.76
N PHE A 174 12.43 5.12 4.30
CA PHE A 174 12.90 6.50 4.42
C PHE A 174 14.37 6.58 4.04
N PRO A 175 14.89 7.76 3.63
CA PRO A 175 16.32 7.96 3.50
C PRO A 175 17.00 7.83 4.87
N THR A 176 18.32 7.55 4.87
CA THR A 176 19.10 7.60 6.10
C THR A 176 19.16 9.05 6.59
N ILE A 177 18.60 9.30 7.77
CA ILE A 177 18.62 10.60 8.45
C ILE A 177 19.21 10.47 9.84
N GLU A 178 19.78 11.54 10.37
CA GLU A 178 20.16 11.67 11.76
C GLU A 178 18.98 12.29 12.52
N GLU A 179 18.36 11.51 13.42
CA GLU A 179 17.21 11.95 14.19
C GLU A 179 17.70 12.70 15.45
N ASP A 180 17.66 14.01 15.41
CA ASP A 180 18.09 14.92 16.50
C ASP A 180 16.92 15.49 17.31
N GLU A 181 15.68 15.25 16.88
CA GLU A 181 14.45 15.64 17.57
C GLU A 181 13.51 14.44 17.78
N PRO A 182 12.73 14.44 18.88
CA PRO A 182 11.71 13.39 19.06
C PRO A 182 10.63 13.48 18.00
N PRO A 183 10.03 12.34 17.57
CA PRO A 183 9.01 12.32 16.54
C PRO A 183 7.80 13.16 16.95
N TYR A 184 7.33 14.01 16.03
CA TYR A 184 6.14 14.86 16.26
C TYR A 184 4.86 14.01 16.43
N ARG A 185 4.75 12.95 15.67
CA ARG A 185 3.70 11.93 15.75
C ARG A 185 4.30 10.56 15.48
N LEU A 186 3.87 9.56 16.24
CA LEU A 186 4.28 8.18 16.00
C LEU A 186 3.52 7.59 14.81
N LEU A 187 4.20 6.87 13.96
CA LEU A 187 3.61 6.06 12.90
C LEU A 187 3.04 4.75 13.49
N CYS A 188 2.20 4.05 12.73
CA CYS A 188 1.51 2.86 13.23
C CYS A 188 2.44 1.71 13.65
N ASN A 189 3.68 1.68 13.18
CA ASN A 189 4.71 0.70 13.55
C ASN A 189 5.66 1.17 14.68
N GLU A 190 5.46 2.36 15.23
CA GLU A 190 6.34 2.97 16.24
C GLU A 190 5.69 3.01 17.65
N TYR A 191 4.49 2.48 17.80
CA TYR A 191 3.79 2.52 19.08
C TYR A 191 4.54 1.72 20.15
N PRO A 192 4.78 2.30 21.33
CA PRO A 192 5.44 1.60 22.43
C PRO A 192 4.56 0.47 22.97
N ALA A 193 5.19 -0.51 23.62
CA ALA A 193 4.48 -1.54 24.35
C ALA A 193 3.58 -0.91 25.44
N ALA A 194 2.47 -1.60 25.77
CA ALA A 194 1.62 -1.25 26.90
C ALA A 194 2.39 -1.31 28.21
N LYS A 195 2.03 -0.48 29.17
CA LYS A 195 2.53 -0.53 30.56
C LYS A 195 1.62 -1.37 31.42
#